data_2115f89a3522f4e07c0000053b2e3085
#
_entry.id   2115f89a3522f4e07c0000053b2e3085
#
_cell.length_a   1.000
_cell.length_b   1.000
_cell.length_c   1.000
_cell.angle_alpha   90.00
_cell.angle_beta   90.00
_cell.angle_gamma   90.00
#
_symmetry.space_group_name_H-M   'P 1'
#
loop_
_entity.id
_entity.type
_entity.pdbx_description
1 polymer ?
#
loop_
_entity_poly.entity_id
_entity_poly.type
_entity_poly.pdbx_seq_one_letter_code
_entity_poly.pdbx_strand_id
1 'polypeptide(L)'
;LEGLAMLAGTIREVRSLLNPNLGVDGVLLTMHASTLLNQQVASEIYEHLPEFVIRPAIRRNIKLAEAPSHGVPIHLHDPNSNGGKDYQDVSSVLEKRWGLK
;
A
#
# COMPACT_ATOMS: atom_id res chain seq x y z
N LEU A 1 9.62 10.09 4.88
CA LEU A 1 10.82 9.27 4.59
C LEU A 1 11.53 8.79 5.85
N GLU A 2 11.46 9.57 6.93
CA GLU A 2 12.02 9.16 8.21
C GLU A 2 11.33 7.88 8.72
N GLY A 3 10.00 7.84 8.63
CA GLY A 3 9.23 6.64 9.00
C GLY A 3 9.60 5.43 8.16
N LEU A 4 9.85 5.64 6.88
CA LEU A 4 10.26 4.57 5.97
C LEU A 4 11.64 4.04 6.34
N ALA A 5 12.57 4.92 6.71
CA ALA A 5 13.90 4.52 7.16
C ALA A 5 13.84 3.70 8.45
N MET A 6 12.98 4.10 9.39
CA MET A 6 12.75 3.36 10.64
C MET A 6 12.18 1.96 10.35
N LEU A 7 11.22 1.86 9.45
CA LEU A 7 10.63 0.58 9.05
C LEU A 7 11.69 -0.33 8.42
N ALA A 8 12.52 0.22 7.54
CA ALA A 8 13.62 -0.55 6.92
C ALA A 8 14.58 -1.10 7.98
N GLY A 9 14.89 -0.30 9.01
CA GLY A 9 15.69 -0.75 10.14
C GLY A 9 15.06 -1.91 10.90
N THR A 10 13.76 -1.81 11.18
CA THR A 10 12.99 -2.87 11.84
C THR A 10 13.01 -4.16 11.01
N ILE A 11 12.83 -4.06 9.71
CA ILE A 11 12.87 -5.22 8.81
C ILE A 11 14.24 -5.89 8.88
N ARG A 12 15.33 -5.12 8.88
CA ARG A 12 16.70 -5.67 9.00
C ARG A 12 16.90 -6.40 10.32
N GLU A 13 16.40 -5.86 11.43
CA GLU A 13 16.49 -6.50 12.72
C GLU A 13 15.72 -7.83 12.76
N VAL A 14 14.49 -7.84 12.23
CA VAL A 14 13.70 -9.07 12.20
C VAL A 14 14.38 -10.13 11.34
N ARG A 15 14.96 -9.73 10.20
CA ARG A 15 15.70 -10.67 9.34
C ARG A 15 16.91 -11.27 10.06
N SER A 16 17.65 -10.46 10.80
CA SER A 16 18.87 -10.95 11.42
C SER A 16 18.60 -11.75 12.70
N LEU A 17 17.56 -11.42 13.46
CA LEU A 17 17.32 -12.02 14.78
C LEU A 17 16.25 -13.11 14.77
N LEU A 18 15.25 -13.01 13.90
CA LEU A 18 14.06 -13.87 13.96
C LEU A 18 13.80 -14.66 12.68
N ASN A 19 13.93 -14.02 11.52
CA ASN A 19 13.56 -14.64 10.25
C ASN A 19 14.51 -14.20 9.12
N PRO A 20 15.55 -14.99 8.83
CA PRO A 20 16.52 -14.62 7.79
C PRO A 20 15.92 -14.64 6.38
N ASN A 21 14.77 -15.27 6.20
CA ASN A 21 14.11 -15.35 4.90
C ASN A 21 13.10 -14.23 4.66
N LEU A 22 12.94 -13.31 5.61
CA LEU A 22 12.05 -12.18 5.46
C LEU A 22 12.54 -11.28 4.33
N GLY A 23 11.63 -10.89 3.44
CA GLY A 23 11.90 -9.95 2.37
C GLY A 23 10.74 -8.97 2.21
N VAL A 24 10.93 -8.00 1.32
CA VAL A 24 9.88 -7.05 0.94
C VAL A 24 9.40 -7.45 -0.45
N ASP A 25 8.12 -7.79 -0.56
CA ASP A 25 7.53 -8.21 -1.83
C ASP A 25 6.88 -7.04 -2.58
N GLY A 26 6.51 -6.01 -1.85
CA GLY A 26 5.90 -4.85 -2.47
C GLY A 26 5.67 -3.71 -1.50
N VAL A 27 5.47 -2.52 -2.05
CA VAL A 27 5.16 -1.30 -1.31
C VAL A 27 3.90 -0.70 -1.91
N LEU A 28 2.88 -0.53 -1.08
CA LEU A 28 1.61 0.08 -1.49
C LEU A 28 1.44 1.40 -0.73
N LEU A 29 1.28 2.49 -1.48
CA LEU A 29 1.00 3.79 -0.88
C LEU A 29 -0.50 3.90 -0.60
N THR A 30 -0.85 4.25 0.63
CA THR A 30 -2.23 4.42 1.05
C THR A 30 -2.46 5.85 1.53
N MET A 31 -3.74 6.23 1.67
CA MET A 31 -4.14 7.57 2.11
C MET A 31 -3.50 8.66 1.25
N HIS A 32 -3.31 8.37 -0.04
CA HIS A 32 -2.67 9.30 -0.97
C HIS A 32 -3.62 10.47 -1.28
N ALA A 33 -3.11 11.68 -1.13
CA ALA A 33 -3.83 12.91 -1.45
C ALA A 33 -3.04 13.75 -2.43
N SER A 34 -3.71 14.70 -3.08
CA SER A 34 -3.08 15.55 -4.12
C SER A 34 -2.27 16.70 -3.55
N THR A 35 -1.81 16.61 -2.31
CA THR A 35 -0.95 17.63 -1.71
C THR A 35 0.45 17.54 -2.29
N LEU A 36 1.17 18.66 -2.28
CA LEU A 36 2.54 18.69 -2.74
C LEU A 36 3.43 17.70 -1.98
N LEU A 37 3.26 17.62 -0.66
CA LEU A 37 4.04 16.71 0.16
C LEU A 37 3.80 15.25 -0.24
N ASN A 38 2.53 14.86 -0.43
CA ASN A 38 2.20 13.50 -0.86
C ASN A 38 2.81 13.18 -2.23
N GLN A 39 2.75 14.12 -3.15
CA GLN A 39 3.31 13.95 -4.49
C GLN A 39 4.84 13.80 -4.44
N GLN A 40 5.51 14.58 -3.60
CA GLN A 40 6.96 14.50 -3.44
C GLN A 40 7.39 13.17 -2.85
N VAL A 41 6.70 12.71 -1.80
CA VAL A 41 7.01 11.42 -1.17
C VAL A 41 6.77 10.28 -2.15
N ALA A 42 5.65 10.32 -2.88
CA ALA A 42 5.35 9.30 -3.88
C ALA A 42 6.42 9.26 -4.97
N SER A 43 6.83 10.43 -5.48
CA SER A 43 7.88 10.51 -6.50
C SER A 43 9.19 9.90 -6.04
N GLU A 44 9.59 10.15 -4.80
CA GLU A 44 10.83 9.59 -4.26
C GLU A 44 10.74 8.07 -4.13
N ILE A 45 9.62 7.55 -3.68
CA ILE A 45 9.44 6.10 -3.57
C ILE A 45 9.42 5.45 -4.94
N TYR A 46 8.72 6.04 -5.91
CA TYR A 46 8.69 5.53 -7.28
C TYR A 46 10.08 5.56 -7.94
N GLU A 47 10.88 6.57 -7.62
CA GLU A 47 12.24 6.71 -8.17
C GLU A 47 13.21 5.69 -7.55
N HIS A 48 13.14 5.50 -6.23
CA HIS A 48 14.12 4.66 -5.51
C HIS A 48 13.72 3.19 -5.43
N LEU A 49 12.42 2.88 -5.50
CA LEU A 49 11.90 1.53 -5.32
C LEU A 49 10.92 1.13 -6.45
N PRO A 50 11.25 1.40 -7.73
CA PRO A 50 10.28 1.18 -8.81
C PRO A 50 9.84 -0.27 -8.96
N GLU A 51 10.69 -1.22 -8.61
CA GLU A 51 10.41 -2.65 -8.74
C GLU A 51 9.42 -3.14 -7.68
N PHE A 52 9.37 -2.46 -6.54
CA PHE A 52 8.55 -2.89 -5.40
C PHE A 52 7.20 -2.19 -5.34
N VAL A 53 7.07 -1.01 -5.96
CA VAL A 53 5.85 -0.22 -5.85
C VAL A 53 4.69 -0.90 -6.57
N ILE A 54 3.60 -1.03 -5.84
CA ILE A 54 2.34 -1.56 -6.35
C ILE A 54 1.46 -0.38 -6.73
N ARG A 55 0.94 -0.38 -7.94
CA ARG A 55 0.07 0.69 -8.44
C ARG A 55 -1.32 0.15 -8.70
N PRO A 56 -2.35 0.98 -8.56
CA PRO A 56 -2.31 2.40 -8.17
C PRO A 56 -2.10 2.59 -6.67
N ALA A 57 -1.74 3.81 -6.26
CA ALA A 57 -1.81 4.20 -4.86
C ALA A 57 -3.28 4.22 -4.42
N ILE A 58 -3.52 3.93 -3.16
CA ILE A 58 -4.88 4.01 -2.60
C ILE A 58 -5.14 5.45 -2.17
N ARG A 59 -6.10 6.08 -2.82
CA ARG A 59 -6.47 7.46 -2.52
C ARG A 59 -7.12 7.57 -1.14
N ARG A 60 -6.87 8.68 -0.48
CA ARG A 60 -7.57 9.00 0.76
C ARG A 60 -9.07 9.08 0.47
N ASN A 61 -9.88 8.30 1.20
CA ASN A 61 -11.31 8.18 0.92
C ASN A 61 -12.06 7.88 2.22
N ILE A 62 -13.11 8.67 2.49
CA ILE A 62 -13.89 8.53 3.72
C ILE A 62 -14.57 7.17 3.82
N LYS A 63 -14.94 6.58 2.69
CA LYS A 63 -15.60 5.26 2.68
C LYS A 63 -14.69 4.17 3.24
N LEU A 64 -13.38 4.27 3.01
CA LEU A 64 -12.40 3.37 3.62
C LEU A 64 -12.35 3.53 5.13
N ALA A 65 -12.49 4.76 5.62
CA ALA A 65 -12.53 5.03 7.06
C ALA A 65 -13.83 4.55 7.69
N GLU A 66 -14.94 4.60 6.96
CA GLU A 66 -16.26 4.15 7.44
C GLU A 66 -16.39 2.63 7.52
N ALA A 67 -15.81 1.90 6.57
CA ALA A 67 -16.03 0.46 6.44
C ALA A 67 -15.78 -0.32 7.74
N PRO A 68 -14.70 -0.07 8.51
CA PRO A 68 -14.48 -0.79 9.78
C PRO A 68 -15.61 -0.57 10.79
N SER A 69 -16.24 0.62 10.80
CA SER A 69 -17.37 0.91 11.70
C SER A 69 -18.58 0.01 11.40
N HIS A 70 -18.71 -0.46 10.18
CA HIS A 70 -19.76 -1.38 9.75
C HIS A 70 -19.34 -2.85 9.82
N GLY A 71 -18.08 -3.10 10.20
CA GLY A 71 -17.56 -4.46 10.32
C GLY A 71 -17.44 -5.19 9.00
N VAL A 72 -17.30 -4.46 7.88
CA VAL A 72 -17.21 -5.05 6.54
C VAL A 72 -16.05 -4.45 5.76
N PRO A 73 -15.50 -5.19 4.79
CA PRO A 73 -14.48 -4.64 3.90
C PRO A 73 -15.08 -3.67 2.90
N ILE A 74 -14.22 -2.85 2.28
CA ILE A 74 -14.68 -1.79 1.37
C ILE A 74 -15.49 -2.32 0.19
N HIS A 75 -15.19 -3.50 -0.33
CA HIS A 75 -15.90 -4.03 -1.49
C HIS A 75 -17.36 -4.43 -1.16
N LEU A 76 -17.69 -4.60 0.12
CA LEU A 76 -19.06 -4.81 0.59
C LEU A 76 -19.70 -3.50 1.04
N HIS A 77 -18.93 -2.58 1.62
CA HIS A 77 -19.44 -1.33 2.12
C HIS A 77 -19.78 -0.37 0.98
N ASP A 78 -18.83 -0.11 0.10
CA ASP A 78 -19.04 0.77 -1.05
C ASP A 78 -18.04 0.43 -2.16
N PRO A 79 -18.36 -0.57 -3.00
CA PRO A 79 -17.46 -1.00 -4.06
C PRO A 79 -17.25 0.06 -5.15
N ASN A 80 -18.13 1.03 -5.27
CA ASN A 80 -18.06 2.07 -6.29
C ASN A 80 -17.34 3.33 -5.80
N SER A 81 -16.92 3.37 -4.54
CA SER A 81 -16.12 4.47 -4.01
C SER A 81 -14.73 4.47 -4.63
N ASN A 82 -14.03 5.61 -4.54
CA ASN A 82 -12.63 5.67 -4.98
C ASN A 82 -11.77 4.63 -4.26
N GLY A 83 -11.99 4.45 -2.96
CA GLY A 83 -11.27 3.42 -2.19
C GLY A 83 -11.57 2.01 -2.67
N GLY A 84 -12.83 1.71 -2.94
CA GLY A 84 -13.26 0.41 -3.46
C GLY A 84 -12.63 0.12 -4.81
N LYS A 85 -12.64 1.09 -5.71
CA LYS A 85 -12.03 0.96 -7.04
C LYS A 85 -10.51 0.77 -6.96
N ASP A 86 -9.86 1.55 -6.12
CA ASP A 86 -8.40 1.48 -5.99
C ASP A 86 -7.95 0.11 -5.47
N TYR A 87 -8.62 -0.43 -4.44
CA TYR A 87 -8.31 -1.75 -3.93
C TYR A 87 -8.64 -2.85 -4.93
N GLN A 88 -9.70 -2.66 -5.74
CA GLN A 88 -10.01 -3.61 -6.81
C GLN A 88 -8.86 -3.65 -7.84
N ASP A 89 -8.37 -2.48 -8.24
CA ASP A 89 -7.26 -2.37 -9.18
C ASP A 89 -5.98 -2.98 -8.61
N VAL A 90 -5.68 -2.70 -7.34
CA VAL A 90 -4.52 -3.28 -6.65
C VAL A 90 -4.64 -4.80 -6.58
N SER A 91 -5.83 -5.33 -6.26
CA SER A 91 -6.05 -6.78 -6.21
C SER A 91 -5.74 -7.42 -7.56
N SER A 92 -6.15 -6.80 -8.65
CA SER A 92 -5.87 -7.31 -9.99
C SER A 92 -4.38 -7.31 -10.31
N VAL A 93 -3.67 -6.28 -9.90
CA VAL A 93 -2.21 -6.19 -10.08
C VAL A 93 -1.51 -7.30 -9.29
N LEU A 94 -1.91 -7.53 -8.04
CA LEU A 94 -1.30 -8.55 -7.19
C LEU A 94 -1.59 -9.96 -7.69
N GLU A 95 -2.79 -10.21 -8.20
CA GLU A 95 -3.14 -11.50 -8.80
C GLU A 95 -2.18 -11.83 -9.95
N LYS A 96 -1.89 -10.85 -10.81
CA LYS A 96 -0.97 -11.04 -11.93
C LYS A 96 0.48 -11.18 -11.47
N ARG A 97 0.90 -10.31 -10.55
CA ARG A 97 2.30 -10.27 -10.09
C ARG A 97 2.71 -11.54 -9.35
N TRP A 98 1.82 -12.07 -8.52
CA TRP A 98 2.12 -13.21 -7.65
C TRP A 98 1.42 -14.50 -8.07
N GLY A 99 0.72 -14.50 -9.19
CA GLY A 99 0.02 -15.68 -9.67
C GLY A 99 -1.16 -16.09 -8.82
N LEU A 100 -1.77 -15.17 -8.12
CA LEU A 100 -2.95 -15.42 -7.29
C LEU A 100 -4.22 -15.49 -8.13
N LYS A 101 -5.24 -16.17 -7.62
CA LYS A 101 -6.53 -16.28 -8.30
C LYS A 101 -7.63 -15.62 -7.49
#